data_bb33e6ebae985b5ce8bd0d858d602940
#
_entry.id   bb33e6ebae985b5ce8bd0d858d602940
#
_cell.length_a   1.000
_cell.length_b   1.000
_cell.length_c   1.000
_cell.angle_alpha   90.00
_cell.angle_beta   90.00
_cell.angle_gamma   90.00
#
_symmetry.space_group_name_H-M   'P 1'
#
loop_
_entity.id
_entity.type
_entity.pdbx_description
1 polymer ?
#
loop_
_entity_poly.entity_id
_entity_poly.type
_entity_poly.pdbx_seq_one_letter_code
_entity_poly.pdbx_strand_id
1 'polypeptide(L)'
;HPFNDSKGRFAKTKLEKNPSVFFIPNVVFSGFHPDCIHNISVRDKNSFSCSPVSKNAYHSKIVVNSFLRGLDEEECYSLFNPHFFSLMRYDQFYNNSVVVLSDLLKSCGLNAEYLLNKWLDNGCFMHTVNHPKSYVLIDIAIGLIEYSFNVKSRNTQLLYTLVDDYLANDVSFAQIFFNEKYTVEPFQIFLRSKERSDTLGVSRPLDLKEFISESYQIYQDIGINDILVPEQYISSFITALNSKENDVNTFNHP
;
A
#
# COMPACT_ATOMS: atom_id res chain seq x y z
N HIS A 1 17.76 -4.33 -4.23
CA HIS A 1 17.19 -5.61 -4.65
C HIS A 1 18.28 -6.37 -5.39
N PRO A 2 18.60 -7.63 -5.06
CA PRO A 2 19.71 -8.38 -5.67
C PRO A 2 19.57 -8.56 -7.19
N PHE A 3 18.39 -8.26 -7.76
CA PHE A 3 18.11 -8.33 -9.19
C PHE A 3 18.35 -7.04 -9.96
N ASN A 4 18.74 -5.94 -9.29
CA ASN A 4 19.07 -4.66 -9.95
C ASN A 4 20.56 -4.56 -10.37
N ASP A 5 21.35 -5.59 -10.10
CA ASP A 5 22.72 -5.65 -10.60
C ASP A 5 22.72 -6.03 -12.10
N SER A 6 22.78 -5.02 -12.96
CA SER A 6 22.82 -5.18 -14.42
C SER A 6 24.01 -6.01 -14.90
N LYS A 7 25.02 -6.23 -14.07
CA LYS A 7 26.27 -6.96 -14.38
C LYS A 7 26.40 -8.29 -13.62
N GLY A 8 25.56 -8.52 -12.63
CA GLY A 8 25.62 -9.70 -11.77
C GLY A 8 25.21 -11.02 -12.44
N ARG A 9 25.53 -12.14 -11.78
CA ARG A 9 25.16 -13.49 -12.22
C ARG A 9 23.64 -13.67 -12.40
N PHE A 10 22.85 -12.96 -11.61
CA PHE A 10 21.38 -12.97 -11.59
C PHE A 10 20.76 -11.75 -12.27
N ALA A 11 21.51 -11.03 -13.11
CA ALA A 11 20.94 -9.93 -13.86
C ALA A 11 19.71 -10.37 -14.66
N LYS A 12 18.59 -9.65 -14.54
CA LYS A 12 17.31 -9.95 -15.19
C LYS A 12 17.50 -10.25 -16.69
N THR A 13 18.29 -9.43 -17.38
CA THR A 13 18.60 -9.58 -18.81
C THR A 13 19.32 -10.88 -19.19
N LYS A 14 20.07 -11.48 -18.25
CA LYS A 14 20.71 -12.78 -18.44
C LYS A 14 19.75 -13.94 -18.19
N LEU A 15 18.90 -13.79 -17.17
CA LEU A 15 17.93 -14.78 -16.78
C LEU A 15 16.77 -14.89 -17.77
N GLU A 16 16.33 -13.77 -18.36
CA GLU A 16 15.29 -13.72 -19.40
C GLU A 16 15.62 -14.54 -20.65
N LYS A 17 16.89 -14.78 -20.90
CA LYS A 17 17.37 -15.61 -22.04
C LYS A 17 17.35 -17.11 -21.73
N ASN A 18 17.09 -17.49 -20.48
CA ASN A 18 17.04 -18.90 -20.09
C ASN A 18 15.59 -19.40 -20.11
N PRO A 19 15.22 -20.31 -21.00
CA PRO A 19 13.85 -20.81 -21.11
C PRO A 19 13.36 -21.57 -19.88
N SER A 20 14.27 -21.94 -18.97
CA SER A 20 13.92 -22.60 -17.69
C SER A 20 13.71 -21.63 -16.53
N VAL A 21 13.77 -20.31 -16.77
CA VAL A 21 13.59 -19.29 -15.75
C VAL A 21 12.25 -18.57 -15.97
N PHE A 22 11.40 -18.64 -14.98
CA PHE A 22 10.13 -17.92 -14.94
C PHE A 22 10.22 -16.77 -13.95
N PHE A 23 9.73 -15.61 -14.35
CA PHE A 23 9.64 -14.46 -13.46
C PHE A 23 8.27 -14.43 -12.81
N ILE A 24 8.25 -14.42 -11.49
CA ILE A 24 7.03 -14.19 -10.72
C ILE A 24 6.71 -12.70 -10.79
N PRO A 25 5.47 -12.32 -11.11
CA PRO A 25 5.06 -10.93 -11.11
C PRO A 25 5.20 -10.32 -9.72
N ASN A 26 5.76 -9.10 -9.66
CA ASN A 26 5.74 -8.32 -8.43
C ASN A 26 4.34 -7.72 -8.27
N VAL A 27 3.53 -8.28 -7.38
CA VAL A 27 2.17 -7.83 -7.15
C VAL A 27 2.19 -6.48 -6.42
N VAL A 28 1.79 -5.44 -7.13
CA VAL A 28 1.58 -4.10 -6.60
C VAL A 28 0.15 -3.68 -6.89
N PHE A 29 -0.57 -3.26 -5.86
CA PHE A 29 -1.95 -2.82 -5.99
C PHE A 29 -2.23 -1.69 -5.01
N SER A 30 -2.26 -0.46 -5.50
CA SER A 30 -2.52 0.73 -4.67
C SER A 30 -4.01 1.03 -4.49
N GLY A 31 -4.90 0.29 -5.16
CA GLY A 31 -6.33 0.56 -5.17
C GLY A 31 -7.02 0.49 -3.80
N PHE A 32 -6.49 -0.32 -2.87
CA PHE A 32 -6.99 -0.38 -1.50
C PHE A 32 -6.29 0.59 -0.55
N HIS A 33 -5.16 1.13 -0.95
CA HIS A 33 -4.33 2.00 -0.13
C HIS A 33 -3.92 3.27 -0.90
N PRO A 34 -4.88 4.02 -1.48
CA PRO A 34 -4.56 5.16 -2.33
C PRO A 34 -3.86 6.29 -1.57
N ASP A 35 -4.05 6.37 -0.25
CA ASP A 35 -3.39 7.35 0.62
C ASP A 35 -1.94 6.96 0.97
N CYS A 36 -1.56 5.70 0.77
CA CYS A 36 -0.25 5.21 1.15
C CYS A 36 0.86 5.78 0.26
N ILE A 37 1.86 6.39 0.89
CA ILE A 37 3.14 6.71 0.27
C ILE A 37 4.18 5.72 0.78
N HIS A 38 4.91 5.12 -0.15
CA HIS A 38 6.08 4.34 0.17
C HIS A 38 7.32 5.22 0.04
N ASN A 39 8.05 5.38 1.14
CA ASN A 39 9.28 6.18 1.25
C ASN A 39 9.08 7.69 1.04
N ILE A 40 9.03 8.42 2.13
CA ILE A 40 9.45 9.83 2.16
C ILE A 40 10.96 9.87 2.43
N SER A 41 11.64 10.87 1.89
CA SER A 41 13.06 11.06 2.18
C SER A 41 13.23 11.96 3.40
N VAL A 42 14.21 11.66 4.23
CA VAL A 42 14.64 12.50 5.34
C VAL A 42 16.08 12.93 5.07
N ARG A 43 16.37 14.20 5.25
CA ARG A 43 17.71 14.77 4.95
C ARG A 43 18.81 14.12 5.78
N ASP A 44 18.55 13.92 7.05
CA ASP A 44 19.48 13.20 7.91
C ASP A 44 19.21 11.69 7.81
N LYS A 45 20.10 11.00 7.11
CA LYS A 45 20.04 9.55 6.91
C LYS A 45 20.20 8.74 8.20
N ASN A 46 20.52 9.37 9.32
CA ASN A 46 20.67 8.71 10.62
C ASN A 46 19.31 8.56 11.36
N SER A 47 18.25 9.19 10.91
CA SER A 47 16.91 9.01 11.48
C SER A 47 16.25 7.76 10.89
N PHE A 48 16.28 6.67 11.65
CA PHE A 48 15.80 5.35 11.21
C PHE A 48 14.31 5.10 11.36
N SER A 49 13.52 6.06 11.82
CA SER A 49 12.09 5.84 12.03
C SER A 49 11.30 7.11 11.74
N CYS A 50 10.75 7.20 10.54
CA CYS A 50 9.93 8.34 10.12
C CYS A 50 8.43 7.99 9.96
N SER A 51 8.02 6.79 10.38
CA SER A 51 6.62 6.37 10.37
C SER A 51 6.31 5.49 11.58
N PRO A 52 5.12 5.58 12.17
CA PRO A 52 4.66 4.64 13.18
C PRO A 52 4.45 3.23 12.60
N VAL A 53 4.29 3.10 11.30
CA VAL A 53 4.09 1.83 10.59
C VAL A 53 5.36 1.43 9.85
N SER A 54 5.90 0.26 10.18
CA SER A 54 7.03 -0.34 9.45
C SER A 54 8.25 0.58 9.25
N LYS A 55 8.80 1.11 10.33
CA LYS A 55 10.11 1.80 10.40
C LYS A 55 10.55 2.53 9.12
N ASN A 56 9.86 3.44 8.52
CA ASN A 56 10.21 4.25 7.33
C ASN A 56 9.50 3.91 6.02
N ALA A 57 8.59 2.92 5.99
CA ALA A 57 8.10 2.46 4.70
C ALA A 57 6.75 3.05 4.29
N TYR A 58 5.84 3.31 5.23
CA TYR A 58 4.47 3.66 4.89
C TYR A 58 4.01 4.92 5.61
N HIS A 59 3.64 5.91 4.82
CA HIS A 59 3.10 7.19 5.28
C HIS A 59 1.74 7.44 4.65
N SER A 60 0.89 8.20 5.33
CA SER A 60 -0.31 8.76 4.74
C SER A 60 0.01 10.07 4.02
N LYS A 61 -0.46 10.21 2.77
CA LYS A 61 -0.36 11.49 2.03
C LYS A 61 -1.08 12.61 2.78
N ILE A 62 -2.25 12.31 3.33
CA ILE A 62 -3.03 13.28 4.08
C ILE A 62 -2.26 13.72 5.32
N VAL A 63 -1.79 12.77 6.14
CA VAL A 63 -1.12 13.08 7.42
C VAL A 63 0.18 13.87 7.22
N VAL A 64 1.06 13.42 6.32
CA VAL A 64 2.33 14.11 6.11
C VAL A 64 2.15 15.50 5.52
N ASN A 65 1.22 15.69 4.57
CA ASN A 65 0.97 17.01 3.99
C ASN A 65 0.24 17.95 4.97
N SER A 66 -0.67 17.43 5.81
CA SER A 66 -1.30 18.20 6.87
C SER A 66 -0.26 18.75 7.85
N PHE A 67 0.65 17.90 8.32
CA PHE A 67 1.76 18.31 9.19
C PHE A 67 2.64 19.40 8.53
N LEU A 68 3.06 19.19 7.28
CA LEU A 68 3.89 20.14 6.54
C LEU A 68 3.19 21.48 6.29
N ARG A 69 1.86 21.52 6.36
CA ARG A 69 1.03 22.72 6.22
C ARG A 69 0.66 23.37 7.54
N GLY A 70 1.08 22.79 8.66
CA GLY A 70 0.79 23.30 9.99
C GLY A 70 -0.66 23.11 10.44
N LEU A 71 -1.41 22.20 9.79
CA LEU A 71 -2.71 21.76 10.29
C LEU A 71 -2.52 21.01 11.60
N ASP A 72 -3.42 21.19 12.54
CA ASP A 72 -3.40 20.40 13.76
C ASP A 72 -3.94 18.97 13.56
N GLU A 73 -3.88 18.14 14.60
CA GLU A 73 -4.29 16.72 14.52
C GLU A 73 -5.79 16.57 14.24
N GLU A 74 -6.66 17.44 14.78
CA GLU A 74 -8.11 17.40 14.56
C GLU A 74 -8.47 17.90 13.15
N GLU A 75 -7.80 18.93 12.66
CA GLU A 75 -7.92 19.40 11.29
C GLU A 75 -7.50 18.29 10.31
N CYS A 76 -6.36 17.64 10.56
CA CYS A 76 -5.90 16.49 9.78
C CYS A 76 -6.92 15.36 9.81
N TYR A 77 -7.41 14.97 10.99
CA TYR A 77 -8.42 13.93 11.15
C TYR A 77 -9.69 14.24 10.35
N SER A 78 -10.12 15.50 10.32
CA SER A 78 -11.31 15.93 9.58
C SER A 78 -11.22 15.73 8.07
N LEU A 79 -10.02 15.57 7.51
CA LEU A 79 -9.80 15.31 6.08
C LEU A 79 -10.03 13.84 5.71
N PHE A 80 -10.10 12.92 6.67
CA PHE A 80 -10.36 11.51 6.40
C PHE A 80 -11.87 11.25 6.21
N ASN A 81 -12.38 11.71 5.07
CA ASN A 81 -13.78 11.55 4.70
C ASN A 81 -13.94 11.34 3.19
N PRO A 82 -15.09 10.76 2.72
CA PRO A 82 -15.30 10.45 1.31
C PRO A 82 -15.20 11.65 0.38
N HIS A 83 -15.63 12.84 0.83
CA HIS A 83 -15.55 14.06 0.02
C HIS A 83 -14.09 14.42 -0.27
N PHE A 84 -13.24 14.49 0.75
CA PHE A 84 -11.82 14.80 0.58
C PHE A 84 -11.09 13.72 -0.22
N PHE A 85 -11.43 12.43 -0.03
CA PHE A 85 -10.88 11.34 -0.83
C PHE A 85 -11.20 11.49 -2.32
N SER A 86 -12.41 11.96 -2.65
CA SER A 86 -12.79 12.26 -4.03
C SER A 86 -11.99 13.45 -4.60
N LEU A 87 -11.78 14.52 -3.82
CA LEU A 87 -10.91 15.63 -4.21
C LEU A 87 -9.45 15.18 -4.43
N MET A 88 -8.97 14.23 -3.64
CA MET A 88 -7.66 13.56 -3.82
C MET A 88 -7.66 12.56 -4.99
N ARG A 89 -8.79 12.32 -5.64
CA ARG A 89 -8.99 11.38 -6.75
C ARG A 89 -8.61 9.93 -6.40
N TYR A 90 -8.86 9.51 -5.16
CA TYR A 90 -8.51 8.17 -4.70
C TYR A 90 -9.33 7.06 -5.38
N ASP A 91 -10.53 7.37 -5.87
CA ASP A 91 -11.36 6.52 -6.71
C ASP A 91 -10.65 6.02 -7.97
N GLN A 92 -9.82 6.89 -8.58
CA GLN A 92 -9.08 6.55 -9.80
C GLN A 92 -7.96 5.52 -9.55
N PHE A 93 -7.43 5.46 -8.34
CA PHE A 93 -6.36 4.52 -7.99
C PHE A 93 -6.81 3.07 -8.08
N TYR A 94 -8.07 2.78 -7.70
CA TYR A 94 -8.60 1.43 -7.77
C TYR A 94 -8.67 0.93 -9.22
N ASN A 95 -9.32 1.68 -10.10
CA ASN A 95 -9.48 1.29 -11.49
C ASN A 95 -8.13 1.16 -12.22
N ASN A 96 -7.23 2.10 -12.01
CA ASN A 96 -5.89 2.06 -12.57
C ASN A 96 -5.11 0.83 -12.06
N SER A 97 -5.24 0.50 -10.78
CA SER A 97 -4.55 -0.65 -10.19
C SER A 97 -5.07 -1.98 -10.75
N VAL A 98 -6.39 -2.08 -11.01
CA VAL A 98 -6.98 -3.25 -11.66
C VAL A 98 -6.40 -3.45 -13.06
N VAL A 99 -6.33 -2.39 -13.86
CA VAL A 99 -5.76 -2.45 -15.22
C VAL A 99 -4.30 -2.88 -15.18
N VAL A 100 -3.47 -2.21 -14.37
CA VAL A 100 -2.03 -2.50 -14.28
C VAL A 100 -1.78 -3.93 -13.81
N LEU A 101 -2.50 -4.40 -12.80
CA LEU A 101 -2.34 -5.77 -12.29
C LEU A 101 -2.86 -6.81 -13.29
N SER A 102 -3.97 -6.52 -13.98
CA SER A 102 -4.49 -7.39 -15.04
C SER A 102 -3.47 -7.58 -16.15
N ASP A 103 -2.87 -6.50 -16.64
CA ASP A 103 -1.88 -6.56 -17.71
C ASP A 103 -0.61 -7.31 -17.27
N LEU A 104 -0.19 -7.09 -16.02
CA LEU A 104 0.94 -7.82 -15.44
C LEU A 104 0.66 -9.33 -15.39
N LEU A 105 -0.49 -9.76 -14.91
CA LEU A 105 -0.87 -11.18 -14.84
C LEU A 105 -0.95 -11.81 -16.23
N LYS A 106 -1.58 -11.11 -17.19
CA LYS A 106 -1.64 -11.55 -18.60
C LYS A 106 -0.25 -11.71 -19.22
N SER A 107 0.67 -10.78 -18.94
CA SER A 107 2.04 -10.85 -19.43
C SER A 107 2.81 -12.09 -18.94
N CYS A 108 2.37 -12.66 -17.81
CA CYS A 108 2.91 -13.89 -17.25
C CYS A 108 2.15 -15.17 -17.72
N GLY A 109 1.21 -15.05 -18.66
CA GLY A 109 0.40 -16.18 -19.14
C GLY A 109 -0.72 -16.61 -18.19
N LEU A 110 -1.04 -15.77 -17.19
CA LEU A 110 -2.08 -16.07 -16.19
C LEU A 110 -3.46 -15.58 -16.64
N ASN A 111 -4.51 -16.26 -16.20
CA ASN A 111 -5.88 -15.81 -16.41
C ASN A 111 -6.22 -14.68 -15.40
N ALA A 112 -5.92 -13.45 -15.82
CA ALA A 112 -6.05 -12.28 -14.97
C ALA A 112 -7.50 -12.03 -14.52
N GLU A 113 -8.48 -12.22 -15.39
CA GLU A 113 -9.90 -12.01 -15.06
C GLU A 113 -10.35 -12.98 -13.96
N TYR A 114 -10.05 -14.26 -14.12
CA TYR A 114 -10.37 -15.26 -13.10
C TYR A 114 -9.71 -14.98 -11.75
N LEU A 115 -8.41 -14.66 -11.76
CA LEU A 115 -7.65 -14.40 -10.52
C LEU A 115 -8.14 -13.15 -9.81
N LEU A 116 -8.33 -12.05 -10.53
CA LEU A 116 -8.80 -10.79 -9.94
C LEU A 116 -10.21 -10.93 -9.36
N ASN A 117 -11.13 -11.56 -10.07
CA ASN A 117 -12.49 -11.81 -9.56
C ASN A 117 -12.45 -12.66 -8.28
N LYS A 118 -11.68 -13.76 -8.30
CA LYS A 118 -11.49 -14.63 -7.13
C LYS A 118 -10.93 -13.86 -5.92
N TRP A 119 -9.92 -13.00 -6.14
CA TRP A 119 -9.31 -12.24 -5.05
C TRP A 119 -10.23 -11.16 -4.52
N LEU A 120 -10.94 -10.45 -5.40
CA LEU A 120 -11.90 -9.41 -5.03
C LEU A 120 -13.12 -9.97 -4.30
N ASP A 121 -13.53 -11.20 -4.62
CA ASP A 121 -14.61 -11.87 -3.88
C ASP A 121 -14.24 -12.17 -2.43
N ASN A 122 -12.94 -12.29 -2.12
CA ASN A 122 -12.41 -12.43 -0.77
C ASN A 122 -12.10 -11.09 -0.06
N GLY A 123 -12.48 -9.96 -0.67
CA GLY A 123 -12.27 -8.62 -0.14
C GLY A 123 -10.88 -8.06 -0.45
N CYS A 124 -10.30 -7.31 0.49
CA CYS A 124 -8.96 -6.75 0.31
C CYS A 124 -7.90 -7.86 0.29
N PHE A 125 -7.26 -8.06 -0.85
CA PHE A 125 -6.24 -9.09 -1.04
C PHE A 125 -4.80 -8.60 -0.79
N MET A 126 -4.66 -7.37 -0.31
CA MET A 126 -3.37 -6.73 0.01
C MET A 126 -3.33 -6.35 1.49
N HIS A 127 -2.17 -6.46 2.12
CA HIS A 127 -1.90 -5.83 3.43
C HIS A 127 -1.48 -4.36 3.27
N THR A 128 -0.70 -4.09 2.23
CA THR A 128 -0.25 -2.75 1.81
C THR A 128 -0.15 -2.73 0.28
N VAL A 129 0.31 -1.62 -0.28
CA VAL A 129 0.43 -1.43 -1.75
C VAL A 129 1.25 -2.52 -2.46
N ASN A 130 2.16 -3.20 -1.77
CA ASN A 130 3.12 -4.17 -2.33
C ASN A 130 3.28 -5.45 -1.50
N HIS A 131 2.38 -5.68 -0.54
CA HIS A 131 2.34 -6.90 0.25
C HIS A 131 1.01 -7.64 0.03
N PRO A 132 0.94 -8.53 -0.97
CA PRO A 132 -0.24 -9.35 -1.18
C PRO A 132 -0.40 -10.36 -0.06
N LYS A 133 -1.64 -10.74 0.23
CA LYS A 133 -1.94 -11.83 1.15
C LYS A 133 -1.44 -13.16 0.59
N SER A 134 -1.13 -14.10 1.47
CA SER A 134 -0.50 -15.37 1.11
C SER A 134 -1.26 -16.17 0.04
N TYR A 135 -2.59 -16.15 0.08
CA TYR A 135 -3.40 -16.86 -0.92
C TYR A 135 -3.23 -16.31 -2.35
N VAL A 136 -2.93 -15.03 -2.51
CA VAL A 136 -2.63 -14.41 -3.81
C VAL A 136 -1.35 -15.00 -4.40
N LEU A 137 -0.32 -15.15 -3.57
CA LEU A 137 0.95 -15.75 -3.99
C LEU A 137 0.80 -17.22 -4.35
N ILE A 138 -0.03 -17.95 -3.60
CA ILE A 138 -0.37 -19.36 -3.88
C ILE A 138 -1.05 -19.48 -5.25
N ASP A 139 -2.06 -18.65 -5.50
CA ASP A 139 -2.78 -18.67 -6.78
C ASP A 139 -1.86 -18.37 -7.97
N ILE A 140 -0.98 -17.40 -7.83
CA ILE A 140 0.02 -17.08 -8.85
C ILE A 140 0.95 -18.27 -9.07
N ALA A 141 1.46 -18.89 -8.00
CA ALA A 141 2.35 -20.04 -8.10
C ALA A 141 1.68 -21.21 -8.81
N ILE A 142 0.43 -21.54 -8.44
CA ILE A 142 -0.37 -22.59 -9.10
C ILE A 142 -0.54 -22.27 -10.58
N GLY A 143 -0.98 -21.07 -10.92
CA GLY A 143 -1.22 -20.67 -12.31
C GLY A 143 0.05 -20.71 -13.15
N LEU A 144 1.20 -20.30 -12.61
CA LEU A 144 2.49 -20.37 -13.29
C LEU A 144 2.94 -21.83 -13.54
N ILE A 145 2.74 -22.72 -12.57
CA ILE A 145 3.04 -24.15 -12.72
C ILE A 145 2.15 -24.76 -13.79
N GLU A 146 0.84 -24.50 -13.74
CA GLU A 146 -0.11 -25.01 -14.72
C GLU A 146 0.21 -24.54 -16.14
N TYR A 147 0.52 -23.24 -16.28
CA TYR A 147 0.89 -22.65 -17.56
C TYR A 147 2.22 -23.22 -18.10
N SER A 148 3.25 -23.29 -17.25
CA SER A 148 4.60 -23.66 -17.67
C SER A 148 4.74 -25.14 -18.01
N PHE A 149 4.01 -26.02 -17.32
CA PHE A 149 4.11 -27.46 -17.48
C PHE A 149 2.90 -28.08 -18.22
N ASN A 150 1.93 -27.22 -18.62
CA ASN A 150 0.69 -27.67 -19.25
C ASN A 150 -0.03 -28.78 -18.45
N VAL A 151 -0.10 -28.61 -17.15
CA VAL A 151 -0.71 -29.55 -16.20
C VAL A 151 -1.86 -28.85 -15.47
N LYS A 152 -2.80 -29.66 -14.94
CA LYS A 152 -3.81 -29.15 -14.00
C LYS A 152 -3.45 -29.58 -12.59
N SER A 153 -3.31 -28.65 -11.71
CA SER A 153 -3.05 -28.90 -10.28
C SER A 153 -4.27 -29.55 -9.63
N ARG A 154 -4.03 -30.60 -8.83
CA ARG A 154 -5.06 -31.29 -8.06
C ARG A 154 -4.81 -31.07 -6.57
N ASN A 155 -5.88 -31.02 -5.78
CA ASN A 155 -5.80 -30.88 -4.30
C ASN A 155 -5.03 -29.64 -3.82
N THR A 156 -5.16 -28.52 -4.52
CA THR A 156 -4.49 -27.26 -4.14
C THR A 156 -5.03 -26.66 -2.83
N GLN A 157 -6.21 -27.11 -2.38
CA GLN A 157 -6.84 -26.61 -1.14
C GLN A 157 -5.91 -26.74 0.07
N LEU A 158 -5.12 -27.80 0.14
CA LEU A 158 -4.16 -28.01 1.22
C LEU A 158 -3.10 -26.91 1.29
N LEU A 159 -2.69 -26.31 0.16
CA LEU A 159 -1.68 -25.26 0.12
C LEU A 159 -2.13 -24.00 0.89
N TYR A 160 -3.43 -23.66 0.80
CA TYR A 160 -3.99 -22.49 1.50
C TYR A 160 -4.04 -22.67 3.03
N THR A 161 -4.08 -23.93 3.50
CA THR A 161 -4.07 -24.24 4.94
C THR A 161 -2.66 -24.35 5.53
N LEU A 162 -1.66 -24.57 4.68
CA LEU A 162 -0.26 -24.74 5.11
C LEU A 162 0.53 -23.43 5.17
N VAL A 163 0.02 -22.38 4.58
CA VAL A 163 0.71 -21.10 4.51
C VAL A 163 0.06 -20.13 5.49
N ASP A 164 0.77 -19.83 6.56
CA ASP A 164 0.39 -18.78 7.49
C ASP A 164 0.59 -17.42 6.85
N ASP A 165 -0.38 -16.53 7.04
CA ASP A 165 -0.24 -15.13 6.62
C ASP A 165 0.49 -14.34 7.71
N TYR A 166 1.79 -14.66 7.91
CA TYR A 166 2.62 -14.05 8.94
C TYR A 166 2.78 -12.54 8.77
N LEU A 167 2.58 -12.01 7.56
CA LEU A 167 2.61 -10.57 7.29
C LEU A 167 1.36 -9.86 7.84
N ALA A 168 0.27 -10.57 8.11
CA ALA A 168 -0.95 -9.99 8.64
C ALA A 168 -0.74 -9.23 9.95
N ASN A 169 0.23 -9.68 10.75
CA ASN A 169 0.57 -9.08 12.05
C ASN A 169 1.72 -8.07 11.97
N ASP A 170 2.42 -7.99 10.83
CA ASP A 170 3.64 -7.18 10.71
C ASP A 170 3.43 -5.93 9.86
N VAL A 171 2.59 -6.01 8.84
CA VAL A 171 2.44 -4.96 7.84
C VAL A 171 0.98 -4.82 7.45
N SER A 172 0.34 -3.77 7.93
CA SER A 172 -0.99 -3.39 7.46
C SER A 172 -1.09 -1.87 7.40
N PHE A 173 -1.86 -1.37 6.45
CA PHE A 173 -2.11 0.05 6.29
C PHE A 173 -3.60 0.30 6.13
N ALA A 174 -4.04 1.50 6.51
CA ALA A 174 -5.43 1.92 6.39
C ALA A 174 -5.96 1.69 4.98
N GLN A 175 -7.08 0.99 4.90
CA GLN A 175 -7.75 0.66 3.65
C GLN A 175 -8.85 1.68 3.38
N ILE A 176 -8.86 2.24 2.17
CA ILE A 176 -9.89 3.14 1.71
C ILE A 176 -10.62 2.45 0.57
N PHE A 177 -11.89 2.10 0.79
CA PHE A 177 -12.70 1.44 -0.21
C PHE A 177 -13.62 2.46 -0.91
N PHE A 178 -13.59 2.45 -2.23
CA PHE A 178 -14.46 3.26 -3.07
C PHE A 178 -15.58 2.47 -3.73
N ASN A 179 -15.68 1.17 -3.45
CA ASN A 179 -16.70 0.31 -4.04
C ASN A 179 -17.77 -0.01 -3.00
N GLU A 180 -19.06 0.16 -3.36
CA GLU A 180 -20.22 -0.16 -2.52
C GLU A 180 -20.26 -1.62 -2.03
N LYS A 181 -19.55 -2.52 -2.71
CA LYS A 181 -19.42 -3.94 -2.33
C LYS A 181 -18.65 -4.15 -1.03
N TYR A 182 -17.84 -3.17 -0.62
CA TYR A 182 -17.00 -3.29 0.57
C TYR A 182 -17.35 -2.19 1.57
N THR A 183 -17.85 -2.60 2.74
CA THR A 183 -17.99 -1.69 3.88
C THR A 183 -16.60 -1.21 4.29
N VAL A 184 -16.46 0.09 4.49
CA VAL A 184 -15.26 0.68 5.06
C VAL A 184 -15.12 0.15 6.47
N GLU A 185 -14.28 -0.85 6.67
CA GLU A 185 -13.88 -1.23 8.01
C GLU A 185 -13.07 -0.08 8.63
N PRO A 186 -13.20 0.18 9.94
CA PRO A 186 -12.43 1.22 10.59
C PRO A 186 -10.94 0.97 10.30
N PHE A 187 -10.24 2.06 10.02
CA PHE A 187 -8.81 2.06 9.71
C PHE A 187 -8.05 1.30 10.80
N GLN A 188 -7.57 0.12 10.47
CA GLN A 188 -6.67 -0.63 11.34
C GLN A 188 -5.26 -0.49 10.79
N ILE A 189 -4.40 0.14 11.56
CA ILE A 189 -3.00 0.31 11.25
C ILE A 189 -2.23 -0.46 12.31
N PHE A 190 -1.27 -1.27 11.89
CA PHE A 190 -0.49 -2.06 12.81
C PHE A 190 0.88 -1.41 13.04
N LEU A 191 1.24 -1.25 14.30
CA LEU A 191 2.58 -0.83 14.71
C LEU A 191 3.49 -2.03 14.92
N ARG A 192 4.71 -1.92 14.44
CA ARG A 192 5.78 -2.75 14.96
C ARG A 192 6.10 -2.34 16.40
N SER A 193 6.06 -3.27 17.34
CA SER A 193 6.48 -3.01 18.72
C SER A 193 7.92 -2.55 18.76
N LYS A 194 8.19 -1.41 19.41
CA LYS A 194 9.54 -0.88 19.62
C LYS A 194 10.45 -1.80 20.44
N GLU A 195 9.89 -2.75 21.18
CA GLU A 195 10.61 -3.53 22.21
C GLU A 195 11.30 -4.80 21.70
N ARG A 196 11.07 -5.17 20.43
CA ARG A 196 11.70 -6.37 19.84
C ARG A 196 12.29 -6.08 18.48
N SER A 197 13.54 -5.62 18.48
CA SER A 197 14.28 -5.34 17.25
C SER A 197 14.64 -6.58 16.42
N ASP A 198 14.58 -7.78 16.99
CA ASP A 198 15.11 -8.99 16.38
C ASP A 198 14.18 -10.21 16.38
N THR A 199 12.98 -10.09 16.91
CA THR A 199 11.99 -11.15 16.86
C THR A 199 10.63 -10.57 16.48
N LEU A 200 9.82 -11.34 15.77
CA LEU A 200 8.41 -11.06 15.41
C LEU A 200 7.66 -10.48 16.61
N GLY A 201 7.69 -9.15 16.75
CA GLY A 201 7.00 -8.44 17.82
C GLY A 201 5.50 -8.46 17.55
N VAL A 202 4.70 -8.59 18.59
CA VAL A 202 3.25 -8.45 18.45
C VAL A 202 2.95 -6.99 18.11
N SER A 203 2.50 -6.74 16.89
CA SER A 203 2.04 -5.43 16.46
C SER A 203 0.70 -5.14 17.13
N ARG A 204 0.51 -3.93 17.67
CA ARG A 204 -0.80 -3.51 18.12
C ARG A 204 -1.48 -2.69 17.01
N PRO A 205 -2.79 -2.83 16.83
CA PRO A 205 -3.52 -1.97 15.93
C PRO A 205 -3.52 -0.52 16.48
N LEU A 206 -3.38 0.45 15.58
CA LEU A 206 -3.62 1.86 15.86
C LEU A 206 -4.93 2.26 15.20
N ASP A 207 -5.73 3.01 15.89
CA ASP A 207 -6.80 3.75 15.24
C ASP A 207 -6.23 4.98 14.47
N LEU A 208 -7.09 5.65 13.72
CA LEU A 208 -6.67 6.78 12.89
C LEU A 208 -6.12 7.94 13.72
N LYS A 209 -6.72 8.23 14.88
CA LYS A 209 -6.27 9.33 15.75
C LYS A 209 -4.90 9.02 16.35
N GLU A 210 -4.71 7.80 16.84
CA GLU A 210 -3.42 7.33 17.34
C GLU A 210 -2.35 7.39 16.24
N PHE A 211 -2.68 6.98 15.02
CA PHE A 211 -1.75 7.03 13.88
C PHE A 211 -1.35 8.46 13.52
N ILE A 212 -2.30 9.41 13.50
CA ILE A 212 -2.03 10.82 13.25
C ILE A 212 -1.11 11.38 14.34
N SER A 213 -1.45 11.17 15.60
CA SER A 213 -0.69 11.69 16.75
C SER A 213 0.74 11.13 16.77
N GLU A 214 0.93 9.82 16.61
CA GLU A 214 2.27 9.22 16.56
C GLU A 214 3.07 9.69 15.34
N SER A 215 2.41 9.87 14.18
CA SER A 215 3.06 10.41 12.98
C SER A 215 3.54 11.85 13.20
N TYR A 216 2.69 12.70 13.80
CA TYR A 216 3.02 14.10 14.09
C TYR A 216 4.18 14.19 15.06
N GLN A 217 4.19 13.38 16.13
CA GLN A 217 5.32 13.33 17.05
C GLN A 217 6.63 12.98 16.35
N ILE A 218 6.61 11.94 15.49
CA ILE A 218 7.78 11.53 14.71
C ILE A 218 8.23 12.65 13.76
N TYR A 219 7.29 13.32 13.08
CA TYR A 219 7.62 14.42 12.17
C TYR A 219 8.16 15.66 12.89
N GLN A 220 7.68 15.93 14.10
CA GLN A 220 8.24 16.97 14.96
C GLN A 220 9.68 16.66 15.37
N ASP A 221 9.96 15.42 15.76
CA ASP A 221 11.30 14.97 16.15
C ASP A 221 12.31 15.03 14.98
N ILE A 222 11.85 14.79 13.75
CA ILE A 222 12.65 14.92 12.53
C ILE A 222 12.89 16.39 12.19
N GLY A 223 11.89 17.21 12.33
CA GLY A 223 11.86 18.60 11.88
C GLY A 223 11.31 18.78 10.47
N ILE A 224 10.43 19.79 10.35
CA ILE A 224 9.66 20.04 9.11
C ILE A 224 10.55 20.24 7.87
N ASN A 225 11.73 20.86 8.04
CA ASN A 225 12.64 21.15 6.91
C ASN A 225 13.40 19.93 6.41
N ASP A 226 13.40 18.84 7.15
CA ASP A 226 14.13 17.62 6.82
C ASP A 226 13.24 16.55 6.20
N ILE A 227 11.92 16.75 6.21
CA ILE A 227 10.95 15.86 5.57
C ILE A 227 10.78 16.25 4.10
N LEU A 228 11.13 15.33 3.20
CA LEU A 228 11.05 15.54 1.75
C LEU A 228 9.97 14.63 1.17
N VAL A 229 8.86 15.22 0.77
CA VAL A 229 7.75 14.54 0.09
C VAL A 229 7.81 14.84 -1.40
N PRO A 230 7.61 13.85 -2.28
CA PRO A 230 7.56 14.10 -3.72
C PRO A 230 6.52 15.14 -4.10
N GLU A 231 6.90 16.10 -4.95
CA GLU A 231 6.10 17.27 -5.33
C GLU A 231 4.68 16.92 -5.81
N GLN A 232 4.54 15.83 -6.52
CA GLN A 232 3.24 15.35 -7.01
C GLN A 232 2.22 15.08 -5.89
N TYR A 233 2.68 14.64 -4.70
CA TYR A 233 1.80 14.40 -3.56
C TYR A 233 1.45 15.69 -2.83
N ILE A 234 2.37 16.65 -2.81
CA ILE A 234 2.14 17.99 -2.26
C ILE A 234 1.11 18.73 -3.12
N SER A 235 1.32 18.76 -4.44
CA SER A 235 0.45 19.47 -5.37
C SER A 235 -0.99 18.93 -5.38
N SER A 236 -1.15 17.59 -5.32
CA SER A 236 -2.48 16.97 -5.27
C SER A 236 -3.21 17.31 -3.96
N PHE A 237 -2.51 17.32 -2.84
CA PHE A 237 -3.08 17.68 -1.55
C PHE A 237 -3.51 19.15 -1.48
N ILE A 238 -2.65 20.07 -1.95
CA ILE A 238 -2.97 21.51 -2.00
C ILE A 238 -4.20 21.77 -2.85
N THR A 239 -4.27 21.14 -4.04
CA THR A 239 -5.42 21.27 -4.92
C THR A 239 -6.71 20.80 -4.24
N ALA A 240 -6.66 19.67 -3.56
CA ALA A 240 -7.81 19.15 -2.83
C ALA A 240 -8.22 20.06 -1.66
N LEU A 241 -7.25 20.56 -0.90
CA LEU A 241 -7.51 21.46 0.24
C LEU A 241 -8.17 22.77 -0.21
N ASN A 242 -7.62 23.41 -1.25
CA ASN A 242 -8.18 24.65 -1.80
C ASN A 242 -9.61 24.43 -2.37
N SER A 243 -9.89 23.27 -2.96
CA SER A 243 -11.21 22.93 -3.45
C SER A 243 -12.21 22.78 -2.29
N LYS A 244 -11.82 22.11 -1.20
CA LYS A 244 -12.65 22.01 0.00
C LYS A 244 -13.02 23.38 0.59
N GLU A 245 -12.06 24.31 0.66
CA GLU A 245 -12.31 25.67 1.17
C GLU A 245 -13.29 26.46 0.29
N ASN A 246 -13.19 26.30 -1.03
CA ASN A 246 -14.12 26.96 -1.98
C ASN A 246 -15.54 26.41 -1.86
N ASP A 247 -15.71 25.09 -1.66
CA ASP A 247 -17.02 24.47 -1.47
C ASP A 247 -17.71 25.02 -0.20
N VAL A 248 -16.97 25.17 0.91
CA VAL A 248 -17.50 25.73 2.15
C VAL A 248 -17.95 27.20 1.96
N ASN A 249 -17.19 27.97 1.20
CA ASN A 249 -17.52 29.39 0.95
C ASN A 249 -18.73 29.58 0.05
N THR A 250 -19.00 28.67 -0.88
CA THR A 250 -20.17 28.72 -1.77
C THR A 250 -21.49 28.42 -1.05
N PHE A 251 -21.46 27.68 0.06
CA PHE A 251 -22.64 27.38 0.88
C PHE A 251 -22.97 28.47 1.91
N ASN A 252 -22.04 29.39 2.18
CA ASN A 252 -22.19 30.44 3.19
C ASN A 252 -22.61 31.81 2.62
N HIS A 253 -22.85 31.93 1.32
CA HIS A 253 -23.44 33.12 0.72
C HIS A 253 -24.91 32.85 0.36
N PRO A 254 -25.86 33.54 1.04
CA PRO A 254 -27.29 33.46 0.74
C PRO A 254 -27.64 34.08 -0.61
#